data_d1af4c56ea1adac9f52f424ee5b5b177
#
_entry.id   d1af4c56ea1adac9f52f424ee5b5b177
#
_cell.length_a   1.000
_cell.length_b   1.000
_cell.length_c   1.000
_cell.angle_alpha   90.00
_cell.angle_beta   90.00
_cell.angle_gamma   90.00
#
_symmetry.space_group_name_H-M   'P 1'
#
loop_
_entity.id
_entity.type
_entity.pdbx_description
1 polymer ?
#
loop_
_entity_poly.entity_id
_entity_poly.type
_entity_poly.pdbx_seq_one_letter_code
_entity_poly.pdbx_strand_id
1 'polypeptide(L)'
;NPLPAVLPAWLPENARLYLRHIEEGLSIRALAKAEGCHPSTVLRKLRACENRRDDPLIDEALTRLGVLHLDGCGIARPQDCLPPNSHHEGNSLMTAPLRDSSAAIADAATVDREARRILRRLCEVGAILVVAPEMDKAAVLKGTVRTAVVDRSVAQAFAVKDWIAMKSQGRVTTYEITGPGR
;
A
#
# COMPACT_ATOMS: atom_id res chain seq x y z
N ASN A 1 2.70 -25.40 12.51
CA ASN A 1 1.83 -24.29 12.11
C ASN A 1 2.71 -23.05 12.04
N PRO A 2 3.01 -22.52 10.84
CA PRO A 2 3.64 -21.22 10.76
C PRO A 2 2.66 -20.20 11.36
N LEU A 3 3.16 -19.35 12.26
CA LEU A 3 2.42 -18.21 12.77
C LEU A 3 1.99 -17.37 11.57
N PRO A 4 0.70 -17.01 11.43
CA PRO A 4 0.26 -16.17 10.33
C PRO A 4 1.05 -14.86 10.40
N ALA A 5 1.65 -14.46 9.29
CA ALA A 5 2.28 -13.16 9.16
C ALA A 5 1.28 -12.10 9.62
N VAL A 6 1.66 -11.32 10.62
CA VAL A 6 0.74 -10.37 11.26
C VAL A 6 0.58 -9.16 10.32
N LEU A 7 -0.33 -9.31 9.38
CA LEU A 7 -0.78 -8.17 8.59
C LEU A 7 -1.41 -7.12 9.52
N PRO A 8 -1.21 -5.83 9.25
CA PRO A 8 -1.74 -4.76 10.09
C PRO A 8 -3.25 -4.90 10.30
N ALA A 9 -3.71 -4.64 11.53
CA ALA A 9 -5.13 -4.75 11.88
C ALA A 9 -6.02 -3.77 11.08
N TRP A 10 -5.45 -2.65 10.62
CA TRP A 10 -6.17 -1.66 9.81
C TRP A 10 -6.40 -2.10 8.35
N LEU A 11 -5.76 -3.19 7.90
CA LEU A 11 -5.85 -3.64 6.50
C LEU A 11 -7.27 -4.13 6.17
N PRO A 12 -7.92 -3.59 5.11
CA PRO A 12 -9.23 -4.03 4.66
C PRO A 12 -9.25 -5.49 4.20
N GLU A 13 -10.38 -6.13 4.32
CA GLU A 13 -10.58 -7.55 3.94
C GLU A 13 -10.24 -7.83 2.46
N ASN A 14 -10.63 -6.93 1.55
CA ASN A 14 -10.33 -7.06 0.12
C ASN A 14 -8.82 -7.06 -0.16
N ALA A 15 -8.06 -6.19 0.49
CA ALA A 15 -6.60 -6.15 0.36
C ALA A 15 -5.95 -7.39 0.98
N ARG A 16 -6.47 -7.88 2.10
CA ARG A 16 -6.02 -9.10 2.75
C ARG A 16 -6.24 -10.33 1.87
N LEU A 17 -7.42 -10.46 1.25
CA LEU A 17 -7.71 -11.51 0.28
C LEU A 17 -6.81 -11.42 -0.96
N TYR A 18 -6.54 -10.20 -1.44
CA TYR A 18 -5.66 -9.96 -2.57
C TYR A 18 -4.24 -10.46 -2.28
N LEU A 19 -3.66 -10.09 -1.14
CA LEU A 19 -2.32 -10.55 -0.74
C LEU A 19 -2.27 -12.07 -0.62
N ARG A 20 -3.26 -12.72 -0.01
CA ARG A 20 -3.32 -14.18 0.07
C ARG A 20 -3.41 -14.84 -1.30
N HIS A 21 -4.12 -14.22 -2.24
CA HIS A 21 -4.19 -14.75 -3.61
C HIS A 21 -2.86 -14.65 -4.34
N ILE A 22 -2.21 -13.48 -4.28
CA ILE A 22 -0.99 -13.21 -5.05
C ILE A 22 0.25 -13.81 -4.39
N GLU A 23 0.40 -13.65 -3.09
CA GLU A 23 1.63 -14.04 -2.38
C GLU A 23 1.63 -15.52 -1.94
N GLU A 24 0.46 -16.03 -1.49
CA GLU A 24 0.33 -17.45 -1.10
C GLU A 24 -0.08 -18.35 -2.27
N GLY A 25 -0.45 -17.79 -3.43
CA GLY A 25 -0.91 -18.54 -4.60
C GLY A 25 -2.25 -19.25 -4.38
N LEU A 26 -3.05 -18.84 -3.39
CA LEU A 26 -4.32 -19.48 -3.08
C LEU A 26 -5.34 -19.24 -4.20
N SER A 27 -6.01 -20.31 -4.64
CA SER A 27 -7.05 -20.20 -5.66
C SER A 27 -8.28 -19.46 -5.13
N ILE A 28 -9.02 -18.81 -6.04
CA ILE A 28 -10.28 -18.11 -5.71
C ILE A 28 -11.28 -19.05 -4.99
N ARG A 29 -11.31 -20.32 -5.38
CA ARG A 29 -12.17 -21.31 -4.75
C ARG A 29 -11.74 -21.65 -3.33
N ALA A 30 -10.43 -21.75 -3.09
CA ALA A 30 -9.87 -21.99 -1.76
C ALA A 30 -10.16 -20.81 -0.83
N LEU A 31 -9.96 -19.57 -1.31
CA LEU A 31 -10.30 -18.37 -0.56
C LEU A 31 -11.79 -18.28 -0.25
N ALA A 32 -12.65 -18.54 -1.25
CA ALA A 32 -14.10 -18.53 -1.07
C ALA A 32 -14.55 -19.52 0.00
N LYS A 33 -13.96 -20.73 0.02
CA LYS A 33 -14.24 -21.75 1.03
C LYS A 33 -13.76 -21.29 2.42
N ALA A 34 -12.58 -20.69 2.51
CA ALA A 34 -12.04 -20.19 3.78
C ALA A 34 -12.88 -19.05 4.37
N GLU A 35 -13.38 -18.15 3.52
CA GLU A 35 -14.20 -16.98 3.91
C GLU A 35 -15.70 -17.29 3.98
N GLY A 36 -16.12 -18.51 3.67
CA GLY A 36 -17.54 -18.90 3.69
C GLY A 36 -18.41 -18.15 2.69
N CYS A 37 -17.86 -17.69 1.56
CA CYS A 37 -18.56 -16.90 0.57
C CYS A 37 -18.50 -17.51 -0.84
N HIS A 38 -19.28 -16.96 -1.78
CA HIS A 38 -19.28 -17.45 -3.15
C HIS A 38 -18.00 -17.00 -3.90
N PRO A 39 -17.41 -17.85 -4.78
CA PRO A 39 -16.20 -17.51 -5.55
C PRO A 39 -16.28 -16.19 -6.35
N SER A 40 -17.46 -15.85 -6.88
CA SER A 40 -17.67 -14.58 -7.59
C SER A 40 -17.53 -13.35 -6.68
N THR A 41 -17.83 -13.49 -5.38
CA THR A 41 -17.64 -12.42 -4.41
C THR A 41 -16.14 -12.16 -4.18
N VAL A 42 -15.36 -13.24 -4.03
CA VAL A 42 -13.89 -13.14 -3.94
C VAL A 42 -13.32 -12.51 -5.20
N LEU A 43 -13.70 -13.02 -6.38
CA LEU A 43 -13.24 -12.47 -7.66
C LEU A 43 -13.52 -10.97 -7.80
N ARG A 44 -14.72 -10.53 -7.39
CA ARG A 44 -15.08 -9.10 -7.42
C ARG A 44 -14.20 -8.27 -6.48
N LYS A 45 -13.91 -8.77 -5.26
CA LYS A 45 -13.02 -8.10 -4.30
C LYS A 45 -11.59 -8.02 -4.83
N LEU A 46 -11.08 -9.09 -5.43
CA LEU A 46 -9.74 -9.12 -6.04
C LEU A 46 -9.63 -8.11 -7.19
N ARG A 47 -10.59 -8.11 -8.12
CA ARG A 47 -10.63 -7.16 -9.25
C ARG A 47 -10.72 -5.71 -8.77
N ALA A 48 -11.52 -5.45 -7.73
CA ALA A 48 -11.60 -4.11 -7.16
C ALA A 48 -10.26 -3.64 -6.57
N CYS A 49 -9.47 -4.54 -6.00
CA CYS A 49 -8.13 -4.23 -5.52
C CYS A 49 -7.14 -4.03 -6.67
N GLU A 50 -7.19 -4.90 -7.69
CA GLU A 50 -6.38 -4.83 -8.91
C GLU A 50 -6.55 -3.50 -9.63
N ASN A 51 -7.79 -3.10 -9.88
CA ASN A 51 -8.12 -1.84 -10.58
C ASN A 51 -7.65 -0.58 -9.83
N ARG A 52 -7.31 -0.71 -8.57
CA ARG A 52 -6.81 0.41 -7.76
C ARG A 52 -5.27 0.48 -7.71
N ARG A 53 -4.57 -0.48 -8.32
CA ARG A 53 -3.11 -0.47 -8.39
C ARG A 53 -2.53 0.60 -9.30
N ASP A 54 -3.36 1.24 -10.13
CA ASP A 54 -2.97 2.45 -10.87
C ASP A 54 -2.64 3.64 -9.94
N ASP A 55 -3.11 3.59 -8.68
CA ASP A 55 -2.77 4.57 -7.65
C ASP A 55 -1.40 4.23 -7.03
N PRO A 56 -0.41 5.14 -7.15
CA PRO A 56 0.95 4.88 -6.64
C PRO A 56 1.02 4.58 -5.14
N LEU A 57 0.15 5.20 -4.32
CA LEU A 57 0.12 4.93 -2.88
C LEU A 57 -0.38 3.52 -2.58
N ILE A 58 -1.37 3.06 -3.33
CA ILE A 58 -1.96 1.72 -3.16
C ILE A 58 -0.99 0.65 -3.66
N ASP A 59 -0.41 0.84 -4.85
CA ASP A 59 0.55 -0.11 -5.41
C ASP A 59 1.77 -0.29 -4.51
N GLU A 60 2.34 0.81 -4.05
CA GLU A 60 3.48 0.79 -3.13
C GLU A 60 3.12 0.14 -1.78
N ALA A 61 1.93 0.43 -1.22
CA ALA A 61 1.46 -0.17 0.01
C ALA A 61 1.27 -1.68 -0.13
N LEU A 62 0.62 -2.14 -1.19
CA LEU A 62 0.38 -3.56 -1.43
C LEU A 62 1.69 -4.32 -1.67
N THR A 63 2.63 -3.73 -2.39
CA THR A 63 3.96 -4.31 -2.62
C THR A 63 4.72 -4.50 -1.29
N ARG A 64 4.73 -3.48 -0.43
CA ARG A 64 5.38 -3.57 0.90
C ARG A 64 4.68 -4.59 1.82
N LEU A 65 3.36 -4.61 1.81
CA LEU A 65 2.57 -5.57 2.59
C LEU A 65 2.80 -7.01 2.11
N GLY A 66 2.95 -7.22 0.79
CA GLY A 66 3.28 -8.51 0.20
C GLY A 66 4.63 -9.02 0.69
N VAL A 67 5.66 -8.18 0.68
CA VAL A 67 6.99 -8.51 1.22
C VAL A 67 6.91 -8.96 2.67
N LEU A 68 6.24 -8.18 3.52
CA LEU A 68 6.08 -8.54 4.95
C LEU A 68 5.27 -9.81 5.15
N HIS A 69 4.27 -10.04 4.31
CA HIS A 69 3.45 -11.25 4.39
C HIS A 69 4.27 -12.50 4.08
N LEU A 70 5.13 -12.45 3.07
CA LEU A 70 6.03 -13.53 2.69
C LEU A 70 7.10 -13.78 3.77
N ASP A 71 7.74 -12.73 4.26
CA ASP A 71 8.77 -12.82 5.30
C ASP A 71 8.22 -13.47 6.58
N GLY A 72 6.98 -13.14 6.94
CA GLY A 72 6.29 -13.75 8.08
C GLY A 72 5.80 -15.18 7.85
N CYS A 73 5.52 -15.56 6.60
CA CYS A 73 5.10 -16.93 6.25
C CYS A 73 6.28 -17.89 6.02
N GLY A 74 7.53 -17.42 5.98
CA GLY A 74 8.70 -18.24 5.68
C GLY A 74 8.67 -18.82 4.26
N ILE A 75 7.94 -18.22 3.34
CA ILE A 75 7.86 -18.63 1.94
C ILE A 75 9.01 -17.98 1.19
N ALA A 76 9.96 -18.78 0.68
CA ALA A 76 11.06 -18.30 -0.14
C ALA A 76 10.55 -17.63 -1.42
N ARG A 77 11.10 -16.46 -1.76
CA ARG A 77 10.75 -15.76 -3.00
C ARG A 77 11.11 -16.59 -4.23
N PRO A 78 10.28 -16.61 -5.28
CA PRO A 78 10.60 -17.33 -6.53
C PRO A 78 11.82 -16.81 -7.29
N GLN A 79 12.48 -15.75 -6.82
CA GLN A 79 13.63 -15.13 -7.51
C GLN A 79 14.98 -15.78 -7.24
N ASP A 80 15.07 -16.77 -6.35
CA ASP A 80 16.34 -17.46 -6.07
C ASP A 80 16.68 -18.59 -7.06
N CYS A 81 15.95 -18.69 -8.17
CA CYS A 81 16.21 -19.68 -9.22
C CYS A 81 16.83 -19.06 -10.48
N LEU A 82 17.87 -18.23 -10.36
CA LEU A 82 18.73 -17.89 -11.48
C LEU A 82 20.02 -18.73 -11.37
N PRO A 83 20.39 -19.47 -12.44
CA PRO A 83 21.63 -20.25 -12.45
C PRO A 83 22.85 -19.33 -12.40
N PRO A 84 23.92 -19.73 -11.72
CA PRO A 84 25.16 -18.97 -11.72
C PRO A 84 25.87 -19.16 -13.03
N ASN A 85 25.83 -18.20 -13.94
CA ASN A 85 26.87 -18.03 -14.98
C ASN A 85 26.71 -16.69 -15.70
N SER A 86 27.65 -15.78 -15.51
CA SER A 86 28.75 -15.48 -16.42
C SER A 86 29.46 -14.20 -15.96
N HIS A 87 30.76 -14.31 -15.90
CA HIS A 87 31.70 -13.22 -15.72
C HIS A 87 31.44 -12.08 -16.71
N HIS A 88 31.27 -10.86 -16.20
CA HIS A 88 31.63 -9.66 -16.92
C HIS A 88 32.21 -8.65 -15.93
N GLU A 89 33.53 -8.49 -16.07
CA GLU A 89 34.29 -7.43 -15.43
C GLU A 89 33.87 -6.06 -15.97
N GLY A 90 33.83 -5.10 -15.06
CA GLY A 90 34.16 -3.71 -15.38
C GLY A 90 33.00 -2.82 -15.79
N ASN A 91 32.33 -2.17 -14.85
CA ASN A 91 32.25 -0.72 -14.85
C ASN A 91 31.64 -0.22 -13.52
N SER A 92 32.49 0.37 -12.71
CA SER A 92 32.10 1.06 -11.49
C SER A 92 31.43 2.39 -11.88
N LEU A 93 30.12 2.35 -12.11
CA LEU A 93 29.30 3.55 -12.16
C LEU A 93 28.54 3.63 -10.83
N MET A 94 28.75 4.75 -10.15
CA MET A 94 28.19 5.19 -8.89
C MET A 94 26.74 4.70 -8.75
N THR A 95 26.56 3.60 -8.05
CA THR A 95 25.25 3.20 -7.54
C THR A 95 24.88 4.20 -6.47
N ALA A 96 23.97 5.10 -6.78
CA ALA A 96 23.30 5.88 -5.76
C ALA A 96 22.80 4.89 -4.71
N PRO A 97 22.98 5.17 -3.40
CA PRO A 97 22.51 4.26 -2.38
C PRO A 97 21.02 4.01 -2.62
N LEU A 98 20.67 2.73 -2.86
CA LEU A 98 19.28 2.32 -2.71
C LEU A 98 18.88 2.82 -1.33
N ARG A 99 18.05 3.86 -1.29
CA ARG A 99 17.42 4.29 -0.06
C ARG A 99 16.74 3.06 0.50
N ASP A 100 17.20 2.65 1.67
CA ASP A 100 16.53 1.64 2.46
C ASP A 100 15.07 2.05 2.57
N SER A 101 14.23 1.44 1.74
CA SER A 101 12.77 1.63 1.73
C SER A 101 12.15 0.88 2.92
N SER A 102 12.87 0.85 4.01
CA SER A 102 12.45 0.37 5.34
C SER A 102 11.60 1.43 6.06
N ALA A 103 10.79 2.19 5.33
CA ALA A 103 9.72 2.93 5.98
C ALA A 103 8.73 1.90 6.51
N ALA A 104 8.80 1.63 7.81
CA ALA A 104 7.94 0.69 8.50
C ALA A 104 6.47 0.97 8.15
N ILE A 105 5.70 -0.10 7.91
CA ILE A 105 4.25 0.03 7.73
C ILE A 105 3.68 0.64 9.01
N ALA A 106 2.82 1.65 8.85
CA ALA A 106 2.20 2.32 9.99
C ALA A 106 1.37 1.34 10.81
N ASP A 107 1.52 1.38 12.12
CA ASP A 107 0.69 0.60 13.04
C ASP A 107 -0.74 1.16 13.13
N ALA A 108 -1.69 0.33 13.58
CA ALA A 108 -3.11 0.70 13.62
C ALA A 108 -3.38 1.92 14.51
N ALA A 109 -2.71 2.01 15.65
CA ALA A 109 -2.89 3.13 16.57
C ALA A 109 -2.41 4.46 15.97
N THR A 110 -1.29 4.44 15.23
CA THR A 110 -0.79 5.60 14.50
C THR A 110 -1.72 5.98 13.36
N VAL A 111 -2.21 5.01 12.58
CA VAL A 111 -3.18 5.26 11.49
C VAL A 111 -4.44 5.92 12.06
N ASP A 112 -5.01 5.41 13.14
CA ASP A 112 -6.24 5.95 13.71
C ASP A 112 -6.05 7.35 14.32
N ARG A 113 -4.90 7.58 14.99
CA ARG A 113 -4.57 8.91 15.54
C ARG A 113 -4.40 9.95 14.43
N GLU A 114 -3.61 9.62 13.41
CA GLU A 114 -3.36 10.52 12.30
C GLU A 114 -4.61 10.71 11.42
N ALA A 115 -5.46 9.69 11.28
CA ALA A 115 -6.72 9.80 10.56
C ALA A 115 -7.59 10.91 11.12
N ARG A 116 -7.81 10.93 12.45
CA ARG A 116 -8.62 11.97 13.10
C ARG A 116 -8.09 13.38 12.83
N ARG A 117 -6.77 13.54 12.78
CA ARG A 117 -6.11 14.82 12.55
C ARG A 117 -6.14 15.25 11.08
N ILE A 118 -5.79 14.33 10.17
CA ILE A 118 -5.58 14.63 8.75
C ILE A 118 -6.89 14.64 7.98
N LEU A 119 -7.78 13.65 8.18
CA LEU A 119 -9.05 13.58 7.46
C LEU A 119 -9.94 14.77 7.84
N ARG A 120 -9.90 15.21 9.11
CA ARG A 120 -10.60 16.44 9.52
C ARG A 120 -10.14 17.66 8.72
N ARG A 121 -8.84 17.79 8.43
CA ARG A 121 -8.30 18.87 7.59
C ARG A 121 -8.70 18.70 6.11
N LEU A 122 -8.75 17.47 5.64
CA LEU A 122 -9.19 17.19 4.28
C LEU A 122 -10.70 17.39 4.06
N CYS A 123 -11.51 17.40 5.11
CA CYS A 123 -12.92 17.77 5.03
C CYS A 123 -13.12 19.27 4.72
N GLU A 124 -12.11 20.12 4.90
CA GLU A 124 -12.20 21.53 4.57
C GLU A 124 -12.32 21.72 3.05
N VAL A 125 -13.19 22.65 2.65
CA VAL A 125 -13.42 22.93 1.21
C VAL A 125 -12.11 23.35 0.53
N GLY A 126 -11.77 22.67 -0.57
CA GLY A 126 -10.56 22.93 -1.33
C GLY A 126 -9.27 22.35 -0.74
N ALA A 127 -9.37 21.56 0.33
CA ALA A 127 -8.23 20.84 0.87
C ALA A 127 -7.91 19.60 0.03
N ILE A 128 -6.63 19.38 -0.24
CA ILE A 128 -6.09 18.22 -0.96
C ILE A 128 -4.88 17.66 -0.22
N LEU A 129 -4.66 16.36 -0.32
CA LEU A 129 -3.41 15.74 0.10
C LEU A 129 -2.48 15.65 -1.12
N VAL A 130 -1.24 16.07 -0.95
CA VAL A 130 -0.22 16.05 -2.03
C VAL A 130 0.92 15.14 -1.62
N VAL A 131 1.32 14.26 -2.54
CA VAL A 131 2.40 13.32 -2.37
C VAL A 131 3.38 13.44 -3.52
N ALA A 132 4.64 13.71 -3.20
CA ALA A 132 5.72 13.69 -4.19
C ALA A 132 6.38 12.30 -4.19
N PRO A 133 6.80 11.78 -5.36
CA PRO A 133 7.39 10.44 -5.47
C PRO A 133 8.63 10.24 -4.59
N GLU A 134 9.42 11.29 -4.40
CA GLU A 134 10.70 11.24 -3.70
C GLU A 134 10.62 11.60 -2.21
N MET A 135 9.41 11.90 -1.70
CA MET A 135 9.23 12.35 -0.32
C MET A 135 8.60 11.27 0.55
N ASP A 136 9.15 11.09 1.75
CA ASP A 136 8.61 10.17 2.77
C ASP A 136 7.38 10.74 3.50
N LYS A 137 6.99 11.97 3.16
CA LYS A 137 5.87 12.67 3.78
C LYS A 137 4.90 13.20 2.74
N ALA A 138 3.63 13.15 3.09
CA ALA A 138 2.53 13.79 2.37
C ALA A 138 2.13 15.09 3.07
N ALA A 139 1.69 16.08 2.30
CA ALA A 139 1.25 17.36 2.82
C ALA A 139 -0.21 17.63 2.49
N VAL A 140 -0.97 18.12 3.48
CA VAL A 140 -2.32 18.66 3.24
C VAL A 140 -2.20 20.13 2.88
N LEU A 141 -2.70 20.48 1.71
CA LEU A 141 -2.74 21.85 1.20
C LEU A 141 -4.17 22.36 1.15
N LYS A 142 -4.36 23.61 1.48
CA LYS A 142 -5.59 24.39 1.21
C LYS A 142 -5.20 25.63 0.40
N GLY A 143 -5.52 25.58 -0.90
CA GLY A 143 -4.93 26.55 -1.83
C GLY A 143 -3.41 26.41 -1.88
N THR A 144 -2.69 27.47 -1.53
CA THR A 144 -1.21 27.49 -1.48
C THR A 144 -0.64 27.24 -0.07
N VAL A 145 -1.50 27.11 0.95
CA VAL A 145 -1.07 27.00 2.34
C VAL A 145 -1.02 25.53 2.78
N ARG A 146 0.13 25.13 3.33
CA ARG A 146 0.29 23.80 3.94
C ARG A 146 -0.31 23.81 5.34
N THR A 147 -1.36 23.03 5.54
CA THR A 147 -2.12 22.98 6.81
C THR A 147 -1.72 21.80 7.70
N ALA A 148 -1.21 20.72 7.12
CA ALA A 148 -0.73 19.57 7.87
C ALA A 148 0.31 18.77 7.07
N VAL A 149 1.02 17.90 7.76
CA VAL A 149 1.96 16.92 7.17
C VAL A 149 1.70 15.58 7.83
N VAL A 150 1.83 14.51 7.07
CA VAL A 150 1.65 13.12 7.52
C VAL A 150 2.69 12.23 6.87
N ASP A 151 3.07 11.14 7.51
CA ASP A 151 4.00 10.18 6.94
C ASP A 151 3.38 9.45 5.76
N ARG A 152 4.20 9.15 4.74
CA ARG A 152 3.77 8.47 3.51
C ARG A 152 3.11 7.11 3.82
N SER A 153 3.64 6.35 4.79
CA SER A 153 3.08 5.07 5.22
C SER A 153 1.64 5.20 5.77
N VAL A 154 1.33 6.29 6.45
CA VAL A 154 -0.03 6.58 6.93
C VAL A 154 -0.92 7.01 5.76
N ALA A 155 -0.42 7.83 4.83
CA ALA A 155 -1.17 8.20 3.62
C ALA A 155 -1.50 6.97 2.77
N GLN A 156 -0.59 6.00 2.68
CA GLN A 156 -0.81 4.69 2.06
C GLN A 156 -1.96 3.93 2.73
N ALA A 157 -1.97 3.88 4.07
CA ALA A 157 -3.07 3.26 4.80
C ALA A 157 -4.42 3.94 4.51
N PHE A 158 -4.46 5.27 4.40
CA PHE A 158 -5.67 6.00 4.05
C PHE A 158 -6.16 5.66 2.62
N ALA A 159 -5.25 5.56 1.66
CA ALA A 159 -5.58 5.17 0.30
C ALA A 159 -6.11 3.72 0.24
N VAL A 160 -5.44 2.78 0.90
CA VAL A 160 -5.87 1.37 0.95
C VAL A 160 -7.23 1.22 1.63
N LYS A 161 -7.50 1.99 2.69
CA LYS A 161 -8.81 2.03 3.40
C LYS A 161 -9.90 2.77 2.63
N ASP A 162 -9.60 3.30 1.45
CA ASP A 162 -10.54 4.08 0.64
C ASP A 162 -11.03 5.38 1.31
N TRP A 163 -10.23 5.95 2.20
CA TRP A 163 -10.53 7.23 2.84
C TRP A 163 -10.11 8.43 2.00
N ILE A 164 -9.15 8.22 1.11
CA ILE A 164 -8.71 9.17 0.10
C ILE A 164 -8.69 8.50 -1.28
N ALA A 165 -8.93 9.28 -2.33
CA ALA A 165 -8.85 8.82 -3.71
C ALA A 165 -7.94 9.76 -4.51
N MET A 166 -7.22 9.19 -5.46
CA MET A 166 -6.38 9.94 -6.38
C MET A 166 -7.24 10.86 -7.25
N LYS A 167 -6.91 12.15 -7.25
CA LYS A 167 -7.56 13.17 -8.08
C LYS A 167 -6.80 13.46 -9.36
N SER A 168 -5.49 13.59 -9.25
CA SER A 168 -4.62 13.78 -10.43
C SER A 168 -3.22 13.24 -10.14
N GLN A 169 -2.60 12.76 -11.21
CA GLN A 169 -1.24 12.27 -11.22
C GLN A 169 -0.40 13.13 -12.17
N GLY A 170 0.76 13.58 -11.70
CA GLY A 170 1.71 14.38 -12.45
C GLY A 170 3.06 14.38 -11.75
N ARG A 171 3.75 15.50 -11.74
CA ARG A 171 5.00 15.68 -10.99
C ARG A 171 4.81 15.40 -9.49
N VAL A 172 3.63 15.72 -8.99
CA VAL A 172 3.13 15.31 -7.68
C VAL A 172 1.76 14.68 -7.86
N THR A 173 1.42 13.71 -7.03
CA THR A 173 0.09 13.11 -7.02
C THR A 173 -0.78 13.78 -5.99
N THR A 174 -2.01 14.11 -6.36
CA THR A 174 -2.97 14.77 -5.47
C THR A 174 -4.13 13.84 -5.14
N TYR A 175 -4.59 13.90 -3.90
CA TYR A 175 -5.66 13.09 -3.36
C TYR A 175 -6.73 13.98 -2.74
N GLU A 176 -7.97 13.52 -2.81
CA GLU A 176 -9.10 14.15 -2.13
C GLU A 176 -9.80 13.15 -1.20
N ILE A 177 -10.50 13.66 -0.21
CA ILE A 177 -11.24 12.84 0.74
C ILE A 177 -12.45 12.18 0.08
N THR A 178 -12.67 10.90 0.36
CA THR A 178 -13.83 10.15 -0.13
C THR A 178 -15.01 10.23 0.82
N GLY A 179 -16.17 9.65 0.42
CA GLY A 179 -17.32 9.48 1.31
C GLY A 179 -16.96 8.71 2.58
N PRO A 180 -16.34 7.53 2.49
CA PRO A 180 -15.88 6.77 3.67
C PRO A 180 -14.84 7.47 4.54
N GLY A 181 -14.07 8.41 3.99
CA GLY A 181 -13.07 9.19 4.72
C GLY A 181 -13.65 10.33 5.55
N ARG A 182 -14.87 10.74 5.30
CA ARG A 182 -15.60 11.82 6.01
C ARG A 182 -16.30 11.26 7.23
#